data_5050ee2e162d80f7bf3d216e5087e82b
#
_entry.id   5050ee2e162d80f7bf3d216e5087e82b
#
_cell.length_a   1.000
_cell.length_b   1.000
_cell.length_c   1.000
_cell.angle_alpha   90.00
_cell.angle_beta   90.00
_cell.angle_gamma   90.00
#
_symmetry.space_group_name_H-M   'P 1'
#
loop_
_entity.id
_entity.type
_entity.pdbx_description
1 polymer ?
#
loop_
_entity_poly.entity_id
_entity_poly.type
_entity_poly.pdbx_seq_one_letter_code
_entity_poly.pdbx_strand_id
1 'polypeptide(L)'
;TYNWDVMEKDGYRWWMKRFQKMAEYFDAYRIDHILGFFRIWEIPMHAVHGLLGQFDPSLPMSREEIESYGLTFRDEYLLPFIHESFLGQLFGPHTHLVKQDFLESVDNSGLYRMKPGFETQREVEQFFAGRNDEDSVWIREGLYSLISNVLFVADKKEEGKYHPRIGVQRDFVFRSLNEEEKNAFNRLYDQYYYHRHNEFWYQQAMKKFPQLTQSTRMLVCGEDLGMIPACVSSVMNDLRILSLEIQRMPKNPMHEFGHLNEYPYRSVCTISTHDMSTLRGWWEEDYQQTQRYYNATLGHYGVAPTTATPELCEEIVRNHLNSNSILCILSFQD
;
A
#
# COMPACT_ATOMS: atom_id res chain seq x y z
N THR A 1 8.95 6.34 11.26
CA THR A 1 8.71 7.63 10.56
C THR A 1 9.66 8.71 11.05
N TYR A 2 9.90 9.72 10.20
CA TYR A 2 10.59 10.94 10.61
C TYR A 2 9.64 11.81 11.44
N ASN A 3 10.15 12.43 12.50
CA ASN A 3 9.38 13.39 13.27
C ASN A 3 9.41 14.75 12.55
N TRP A 4 8.52 14.92 11.57
CA TRP A 4 8.46 16.11 10.72
C TRP A 4 8.18 17.40 11.52
N ASP A 5 7.35 17.33 12.56
CA ASP A 5 7.02 18.49 13.41
C ASP A 5 8.24 19.01 14.19
N VAL A 6 9.14 18.11 14.59
CA VAL A 6 10.40 18.50 15.23
C VAL A 6 11.38 19.02 14.19
N MET A 7 11.47 18.39 13.02
CA MET A 7 12.38 18.84 11.94
C MET A 7 11.97 20.19 11.35
N GLU A 8 10.68 20.51 11.31
CA GLU A 8 10.19 21.83 10.87
C GLU A 8 10.78 22.96 11.74
N LYS A 9 10.91 22.75 13.05
CA LYS A 9 11.42 23.75 14.00
C LYS A 9 12.86 24.20 13.74
N ASP A 10 13.68 23.34 13.14
CA ASP A 10 15.06 23.66 12.77
C ASP A 10 15.24 23.88 11.26
N GLY A 11 14.13 24.01 10.51
CA GLY A 11 14.12 24.20 9.06
C GLY A 11 14.63 22.99 8.29
N TYR A 12 14.34 21.78 8.76
CA TYR A 12 14.75 20.51 8.13
C TYR A 12 16.27 20.40 7.92
N ARG A 13 17.05 20.98 8.82
CA ARG A 13 18.52 21.13 8.71
C ARG A 13 19.24 19.83 8.39
N TRP A 14 18.80 18.71 8.96
CA TRP A 14 19.43 17.42 8.72
C TRP A 14 19.32 16.99 7.24
N TRP A 15 18.13 17.13 6.64
CA TRP A 15 17.88 16.83 5.23
C TRP A 15 18.66 17.77 4.31
N MET A 16 18.64 19.08 4.61
CA MET A 16 19.35 20.07 3.80
C MET A 16 20.86 19.81 3.76
N LYS A 17 21.47 19.51 4.91
CA LYS A 17 22.89 19.14 4.98
C LYS A 17 23.20 17.86 4.19
N ARG A 18 22.30 16.86 4.26
CA ARG A 18 22.43 15.62 3.49
C ARG A 18 22.43 15.89 1.99
N PHE A 19 21.47 16.65 1.49
CA PHE A 19 21.40 16.98 0.06
C PHE A 19 22.56 17.86 -0.38
N GLN A 20 22.97 18.85 0.41
CA GLN A 20 24.14 19.68 0.12
C GLN A 20 25.41 18.82 0.01
N LYS A 21 25.58 17.84 0.89
CA LYS A 21 26.73 16.93 0.82
C LYS A 21 26.66 16.02 -0.41
N MET A 22 25.50 15.53 -0.78
CA MET A 22 25.32 14.74 -2.01
C MET A 22 25.60 15.55 -3.26
N ALA A 23 25.26 16.84 -3.27
CA ALA A 23 25.51 17.72 -4.42
C ALA A 23 27.01 17.97 -4.72
N GLU A 24 27.92 17.59 -3.83
CA GLU A 24 29.36 17.59 -4.12
C GLU A 24 29.78 16.45 -5.07
N TYR A 25 28.93 15.44 -5.21
CA TYR A 25 29.24 14.20 -5.96
C TYR A 25 28.27 13.91 -7.10
N PHE A 26 27.03 14.42 -7.03
CA PHE A 26 25.94 14.04 -7.92
C PHE A 26 25.19 15.26 -8.46
N ASP A 27 24.68 15.14 -9.67
CA ASP A 27 23.85 16.16 -10.36
C ASP A 27 22.35 15.89 -10.22
N ALA A 28 21.97 14.70 -9.81
CA ALA A 28 20.58 14.28 -9.57
C ALA A 28 20.50 13.32 -8.37
N TYR A 29 19.33 13.24 -7.76
CA TYR A 29 19.03 12.22 -6.73
C TYR A 29 17.61 11.72 -6.83
N ARG A 30 17.39 10.48 -6.40
CA ARG A 30 16.09 9.88 -6.24
C ARG A 30 15.67 9.88 -4.77
N ILE A 31 14.48 10.39 -4.49
CA ILE A 31 13.79 10.16 -3.22
C ILE A 31 13.05 8.84 -3.37
N ASP A 32 13.54 7.82 -2.70
CA ASP A 32 12.85 6.54 -2.60
C ASP A 32 11.63 6.67 -1.72
N HIS A 33 10.51 6.02 -2.09
CA HIS A 33 9.23 6.14 -1.41
C HIS A 33 8.83 7.61 -1.14
N ILE A 34 8.79 8.44 -2.19
CA ILE A 34 8.44 9.87 -2.04
C ILE A 34 7.08 10.08 -1.37
N LEU A 35 6.16 9.11 -1.51
CA LEU A 35 4.86 9.10 -0.83
C LEU A 35 4.99 9.18 0.69
N GLY A 36 6.10 8.68 1.26
CA GLY A 36 6.40 8.78 2.70
C GLY A 36 6.60 10.20 3.21
N PHE A 37 6.83 11.18 2.33
CA PHE A 37 6.87 12.60 2.67
C PHE A 37 5.47 13.23 2.75
N PHE A 38 4.47 12.59 2.17
CA PHE A 38 3.05 12.98 2.26
C PHE A 38 2.39 12.31 3.45
N ARG A 39 2.52 11.02 3.52
CA ARG A 39 2.00 10.14 4.56
C ARG A 39 2.78 8.83 4.61
N ILE A 40 2.68 8.11 5.71
CA ILE A 40 3.21 6.77 5.85
C ILE A 40 2.13 5.85 6.42
N TRP A 41 2.14 4.59 6.01
CA TRP A 41 1.30 3.57 6.63
C TRP A 41 1.98 3.04 7.87
N GLU A 42 1.39 3.26 9.04
CA GLU A 42 1.93 2.81 10.32
C GLU A 42 1.16 1.60 10.82
N ILE A 43 1.89 0.53 11.07
CA ILE A 43 1.37 -0.72 11.61
C ILE A 43 1.60 -0.73 13.13
N PRO A 44 0.57 -0.95 13.96
CA PRO A 44 0.74 -0.95 15.41
C PRO A 44 1.60 -2.15 15.85
N MET A 45 2.35 -1.98 16.95
CA MET A 45 3.31 -2.97 17.44
C MET A 45 2.68 -4.33 17.78
N HIS A 46 1.39 -4.35 18.13
CA HIS A 46 0.66 -5.57 18.44
C HIS A 46 0.16 -6.33 17.21
N ALA A 47 0.27 -5.74 16.02
CA ALA A 47 -0.09 -6.38 14.75
C ALA A 47 1.13 -7.01 14.07
N VAL A 48 0.89 -8.09 13.32
CA VAL A 48 1.86 -8.74 12.41
C VAL A 48 1.55 -8.35 10.97
N HIS A 49 0.26 -8.40 10.59
CA HIS A 49 -0.19 -7.97 9.28
C HIS A 49 -0.50 -6.46 9.26
N GLY A 50 -0.38 -5.85 8.08
CA GLY A 50 -0.59 -4.41 7.89
C GLY A 50 -2.04 -3.93 7.95
N LEU A 51 -3.04 -4.83 8.05
CA LEU A 51 -4.47 -4.48 7.93
C LEU A 51 -4.99 -3.58 9.07
N LEU A 52 -4.39 -3.66 10.26
CA LEU A 52 -4.75 -2.81 11.41
C LEU A 52 -4.00 -1.49 11.46
N GLY A 53 -3.27 -1.17 10.39
CA GLY A 53 -2.53 0.08 10.26
C GLY A 53 -3.43 1.29 9.97
N GLN A 54 -2.82 2.46 10.01
CA GLN A 54 -3.42 3.75 9.65
C GLN A 54 -2.39 4.67 9.00
N PHE A 55 -2.83 5.63 8.19
CA PHE A 55 -1.93 6.66 7.67
C PHE A 55 -1.54 7.67 8.75
N ASP A 56 -0.30 8.12 8.72
CA ASP A 56 0.22 9.23 9.51
C ASP A 56 0.99 10.22 8.61
N PRO A 57 0.62 11.51 8.58
CA PRO A 57 -0.56 12.11 9.19
C PRO A 57 -1.85 11.77 8.45
N SER A 58 -2.96 11.81 9.18
CA SER A 58 -4.30 11.56 8.62
C SER A 58 -5.36 12.43 9.31
N LEU A 59 -6.57 12.40 8.75
CA LEU A 59 -7.76 13.07 9.28
C LEU A 59 -8.75 11.97 9.72
N PRO A 60 -8.66 11.47 10.98
CA PRO A 60 -9.59 10.46 11.48
C PRO A 60 -11.01 11.02 11.56
N MET A 61 -12.00 10.15 11.58
CA MET A 61 -13.42 10.50 11.58
C MET A 61 -14.01 10.39 12.99
N SER A 62 -14.86 11.34 13.36
CA SER A 62 -15.67 11.21 14.58
C SER A 62 -16.85 10.26 14.38
N ARG A 63 -17.49 9.84 15.47
CA ARG A 63 -18.72 9.04 15.46
C ARG A 63 -19.83 9.74 14.66
N GLU A 64 -20.05 11.02 14.93
CA GLU A 64 -21.09 11.83 14.27
C GLU A 64 -20.80 11.96 12.76
N GLU A 65 -19.55 12.07 12.39
CA GLU A 65 -19.15 12.12 10.99
C GLU A 65 -19.42 10.78 10.28
N ILE A 66 -19.10 9.65 10.90
CA ILE A 66 -19.41 8.32 10.38
C ILE A 66 -20.92 8.15 10.22
N GLU A 67 -21.70 8.55 11.20
CA GLU A 67 -23.16 8.45 11.20
C GLU A 67 -23.81 9.35 10.13
N SER A 68 -23.18 10.46 9.76
CA SER A 68 -23.64 11.32 8.66
C SER A 68 -23.67 10.62 7.31
N TYR A 69 -22.91 9.53 7.13
CA TYR A 69 -22.97 8.69 5.93
C TYR A 69 -24.12 7.68 5.94
N GLY A 70 -24.83 7.55 7.06
CA GLY A 70 -25.95 6.61 7.24
C GLY A 70 -25.55 5.28 7.90
N LEU A 71 -24.37 5.21 8.49
CA LEU A 71 -23.91 4.05 9.26
C LEU A 71 -23.99 4.36 10.76
N THR A 72 -24.93 3.80 11.49
CA THR A 72 -24.96 3.91 12.95
C THR A 72 -23.70 3.28 13.54
N PHE A 73 -22.88 4.08 14.22
CA PHE A 73 -21.65 3.60 14.82
C PHE A 73 -21.93 2.78 16.07
N ARG A 74 -21.29 1.61 16.16
CA ARG A 74 -21.33 0.70 17.30
C ARG A 74 -19.92 0.39 17.76
N ASP A 75 -19.71 0.30 19.07
CA ASP A 75 -18.38 0.03 19.65
C ASP A 75 -17.87 -1.37 19.25
N GLU A 76 -18.78 -2.31 18.96
CA GLU A 76 -18.46 -3.64 18.45
C GLU A 76 -17.71 -3.60 17.09
N TYR A 77 -17.84 -2.52 16.32
CA TYR A 77 -17.09 -2.35 15.07
C TYR A 77 -15.58 -2.17 15.24
N LEU A 78 -15.15 -1.90 16.49
CA LEU A 78 -13.74 -1.84 16.87
C LEU A 78 -13.20 -3.18 17.36
N LEU A 79 -14.06 -4.15 17.60
CA LEU A 79 -13.70 -5.46 18.13
C LEU A 79 -13.71 -6.51 17.02
N PRO A 80 -12.85 -7.55 17.09
CA PRO A 80 -12.87 -8.66 16.16
C PRO A 80 -14.26 -9.31 16.10
N PHE A 81 -14.88 -9.31 14.93
CA PHE A 81 -16.14 -10.01 14.71
C PHE A 81 -15.84 -11.50 14.48
N ILE A 82 -16.16 -12.33 15.47
CA ILE A 82 -15.94 -13.77 15.46
C ILE A 82 -17.26 -14.48 15.69
N HIS A 83 -17.77 -15.16 14.66
CA HIS A 83 -19.05 -15.87 14.72
C HIS A 83 -18.92 -17.30 14.24
N GLU A 84 -19.64 -18.23 14.86
CA GLU A 84 -19.65 -19.68 14.56
C GLU A 84 -19.78 -20.00 13.07
N SER A 85 -20.63 -19.25 12.36
CA SER A 85 -21.01 -19.55 10.97
C SER A 85 -19.87 -19.58 9.97
N PHE A 86 -18.72 -18.94 10.25
CA PHE A 86 -17.59 -18.91 9.33
C PHE A 86 -16.32 -19.59 9.85
N LEU A 87 -16.29 -20.01 11.10
CA LEU A 87 -15.09 -20.66 11.67
C LEU A 87 -14.71 -21.93 10.90
N GLY A 88 -15.72 -22.71 10.48
CA GLY A 88 -15.49 -23.90 9.66
C GLY A 88 -14.87 -23.59 8.29
N GLN A 89 -15.24 -22.46 7.68
CA GLN A 89 -14.66 -22.01 6.42
C GLN A 89 -13.18 -21.60 6.60
N LEU A 90 -12.86 -20.99 7.74
CA LEU A 90 -11.53 -20.45 8.00
C LEU A 90 -10.53 -21.52 8.47
N PHE A 91 -10.99 -22.44 9.35
CA PHE A 91 -10.12 -23.41 10.02
C PHE A 91 -10.31 -24.87 9.58
N GLY A 92 -11.37 -25.18 8.83
CA GLY A 92 -11.63 -26.54 8.36
C GLY A 92 -11.64 -27.56 9.51
N PRO A 93 -10.79 -28.60 9.45
CA PRO A 93 -10.72 -29.64 10.47
C PRO A 93 -10.21 -29.14 11.83
N HIS A 94 -9.52 -28.00 11.86
CA HIS A 94 -8.98 -27.43 13.10
C HIS A 94 -9.99 -26.58 13.89
N THR A 95 -11.21 -26.40 13.38
CA THR A 95 -12.25 -25.55 14.00
C THR A 95 -12.49 -25.88 15.46
N HIS A 96 -12.59 -27.17 15.82
CA HIS A 96 -12.84 -27.60 17.19
C HIS A 96 -11.67 -27.21 18.12
N LEU A 97 -10.44 -27.47 17.70
CA LEU A 97 -9.23 -27.12 18.44
C LEU A 97 -9.13 -25.61 18.64
N VAL A 98 -9.37 -24.82 17.57
CA VAL A 98 -9.33 -23.35 17.65
C VAL A 98 -10.38 -22.82 18.65
N LYS A 99 -11.61 -23.33 18.61
CA LYS A 99 -12.65 -22.96 19.59
C LYS A 99 -12.24 -23.30 21.01
N GLN A 100 -11.64 -24.48 21.21
CA GLN A 100 -11.24 -24.94 22.52
C GLN A 100 -10.06 -24.17 23.10
N ASP A 101 -9.04 -23.91 22.30
CA ASP A 101 -7.75 -23.40 22.80
C ASP A 101 -7.64 -21.87 22.74
N PHE A 102 -8.25 -21.21 21.74
CA PHE A 102 -8.04 -19.79 21.46
C PHE A 102 -9.28 -18.91 21.63
N LEU A 103 -10.48 -19.50 21.63
CA LEU A 103 -11.74 -18.73 21.68
C LEU A 103 -12.53 -19.01 22.94
N GLU A 104 -13.29 -18.04 23.39
CA GLU A 104 -14.33 -18.21 24.41
C GLU A 104 -15.67 -17.67 23.89
N SER A 105 -16.75 -18.38 24.19
CA SER A 105 -18.12 -17.97 23.82
C SER A 105 -18.52 -16.73 24.62
N VAL A 106 -19.08 -15.74 23.94
CA VAL A 106 -19.61 -14.54 24.58
C VAL A 106 -20.96 -14.84 25.22
N ASP A 107 -21.84 -15.54 24.47
CA ASP A 107 -23.17 -15.92 24.87
C ASP A 107 -23.69 -17.10 24.00
N ASN A 108 -25.00 -17.31 23.99
CA ASN A 108 -25.65 -18.36 23.18
C ASN A 108 -25.93 -17.90 21.72
N SER A 109 -25.45 -16.73 21.28
CA SER A 109 -25.70 -16.21 19.94
C SER A 109 -24.76 -16.78 18.87
N GLY A 110 -23.74 -17.56 19.27
CA GLY A 110 -22.68 -18.05 18.38
C GLY A 110 -21.52 -17.05 18.19
N LEU A 111 -21.49 -15.99 19.01
CA LEU A 111 -20.38 -15.04 19.04
C LEU A 111 -19.27 -15.54 19.96
N TYR A 112 -18.04 -15.28 19.54
CA TYR A 112 -16.82 -15.59 20.27
C TYR A 112 -15.96 -14.35 20.44
N ARG A 113 -15.04 -14.41 21.40
CA ARG A 113 -13.91 -13.48 21.53
C ARG A 113 -12.62 -14.27 21.66
N MET A 114 -11.50 -13.62 21.39
CA MET A 114 -10.20 -14.21 21.65
C MET A 114 -10.00 -14.40 23.15
N LYS A 115 -9.42 -15.53 23.56
CA LYS A 115 -9.03 -15.73 24.96
C LYS A 115 -7.92 -14.77 25.39
N PRO A 116 -7.83 -14.41 26.68
CA PRO A 116 -6.70 -13.65 27.22
C PRO A 116 -5.36 -14.28 26.85
N GLY A 117 -4.42 -13.44 26.37
CA GLY A 117 -3.12 -13.89 25.90
C GLY A 117 -3.07 -14.28 24.41
N PHE A 118 -4.21 -14.14 23.68
CA PHE A 118 -4.30 -14.31 22.24
C PHE A 118 -5.06 -13.14 21.57
N GLU A 119 -5.23 -12.03 22.28
CA GLU A 119 -6.04 -10.90 21.85
C GLU A 119 -5.35 -10.09 20.74
N THR A 120 -4.04 -10.24 20.57
CA THR A 120 -3.25 -9.56 19.58
C THR A 120 -2.54 -10.54 18.63
N GLN A 121 -2.25 -10.10 17.41
CA GLN A 121 -1.50 -10.93 16.47
C GLN A 121 -0.09 -11.27 16.99
N ARG A 122 0.55 -10.38 17.77
CA ARG A 122 1.87 -10.63 18.36
C ARG A 122 1.86 -11.72 19.42
N GLU A 123 0.82 -11.80 20.24
CA GLU A 123 0.65 -12.89 21.21
C GLU A 123 0.48 -14.23 20.50
N VAL A 124 -0.33 -14.27 19.44
CA VAL A 124 -0.47 -15.45 18.58
C VAL A 124 0.85 -15.82 17.93
N GLU A 125 1.59 -14.86 17.36
CA GLU A 125 2.91 -15.10 16.76
C GLU A 125 3.88 -15.74 17.78
N GLN A 126 3.93 -15.18 18.99
CA GLN A 126 4.78 -15.70 20.06
C GLN A 126 4.44 -17.15 20.46
N PHE A 127 3.14 -17.47 20.52
CA PHE A 127 2.70 -18.84 20.81
C PHE A 127 3.11 -19.82 19.72
N PHE A 128 3.07 -19.43 18.45
CA PHE A 128 3.45 -20.24 17.31
C PHE A 128 4.95 -20.13 16.95
N ALA A 129 5.76 -19.44 17.74
CA ALA A 129 7.18 -19.28 17.47
C ALA A 129 7.89 -20.66 17.34
N GLY A 130 8.55 -20.86 16.20
CA GLY A 130 9.25 -22.12 15.89
C GLY A 130 8.35 -23.25 15.37
N ARG A 131 7.04 -23.04 15.23
CA ARG A 131 6.11 -24.03 14.66
C ARG A 131 5.85 -23.66 13.19
N ASN A 132 6.43 -24.44 12.27
CA ASN A 132 6.36 -24.16 10.83
C ASN A 132 5.71 -25.31 10.02
N ASP A 133 5.05 -26.27 10.72
CA ASP A 133 4.23 -27.26 10.06
C ASP A 133 2.96 -26.61 9.46
N GLU A 134 2.38 -27.27 8.45
CA GLU A 134 1.26 -26.73 7.67
C GLU A 134 0.06 -26.39 8.56
N ASP A 135 -0.27 -27.23 9.54
CA ASP A 135 -1.40 -27.04 10.45
C ASP A 135 -1.19 -25.84 11.36
N SER A 136 -0.01 -25.68 11.93
CA SER A 136 0.37 -24.54 12.77
C SER A 136 0.32 -23.23 11.98
N VAL A 137 0.83 -23.23 10.76
CA VAL A 137 0.77 -22.07 9.86
C VAL A 137 -0.69 -21.72 9.52
N TRP A 138 -1.50 -22.70 9.16
CA TRP A 138 -2.92 -22.49 8.85
C TRP A 138 -3.68 -21.88 10.03
N ILE A 139 -3.53 -22.47 11.23
CA ILE A 139 -4.21 -21.96 12.44
C ILE A 139 -3.74 -20.55 12.75
N ARG A 140 -2.44 -20.28 12.73
CA ARG A 140 -1.86 -18.96 12.99
C ARG A 140 -2.41 -17.88 12.05
N GLU A 141 -2.39 -18.13 10.73
CA GLU A 141 -2.89 -17.17 9.74
C GLU A 141 -4.41 -16.94 9.88
N GLY A 142 -5.15 -18.00 10.21
CA GLY A 142 -6.59 -17.89 10.51
C GLY A 142 -6.86 -17.02 11.76
N LEU A 143 -6.07 -17.17 12.83
CA LEU A 143 -6.17 -16.34 14.04
C LEU A 143 -5.80 -14.87 13.74
N TYR A 144 -4.77 -14.60 12.93
CA TYR A 144 -4.46 -13.24 12.47
C TYR A 144 -5.64 -12.62 11.72
N SER A 145 -6.30 -13.41 10.88
CA SER A 145 -7.48 -12.97 10.13
C SER A 145 -8.65 -12.66 11.05
N LEU A 146 -8.88 -13.47 12.10
CA LEU A 146 -9.92 -13.19 13.10
C LEU A 146 -9.66 -11.87 13.82
N ILE A 147 -8.43 -11.65 14.31
CA ILE A 147 -8.05 -10.44 15.06
C ILE A 147 -8.19 -9.19 14.20
N SER A 148 -7.92 -9.26 12.91
CA SER A 148 -8.05 -8.13 11.99
C SER A 148 -9.46 -7.95 11.41
N ASN A 149 -10.42 -8.81 11.76
CA ASN A 149 -11.79 -8.76 11.25
C ASN A 149 -12.63 -7.71 12.01
N VAL A 150 -12.19 -6.45 11.95
CA VAL A 150 -12.83 -5.26 12.53
C VAL A 150 -13.29 -4.33 11.41
N LEU A 151 -14.31 -3.52 11.64
CA LEU A 151 -14.81 -2.57 10.65
C LEU A 151 -14.04 -1.24 10.69
N PHE A 152 -13.65 -0.81 11.88
CA PHE A 152 -12.87 0.40 12.14
C PHE A 152 -11.68 0.13 13.05
N VAL A 153 -10.68 1.00 12.98
CA VAL A 153 -9.53 1.07 13.88
C VAL A 153 -9.58 2.40 14.62
N ALA A 154 -9.34 2.40 15.92
CA ALA A 154 -9.26 3.64 16.70
C ALA A 154 -8.00 4.43 16.32
N ASP A 155 -8.13 5.76 16.27
CA ASP A 155 -6.97 6.62 16.06
C ASP A 155 -6.01 6.56 17.25
N LYS A 156 -4.69 6.54 16.96
CA LYS A 156 -3.65 6.41 18.00
C LYS A 156 -3.38 7.70 18.77
N LYS A 157 -3.81 8.87 18.24
CA LYS A 157 -3.50 10.20 18.77
C LYS A 157 -4.74 10.91 19.33
N GLU A 158 -5.91 10.68 18.71
CA GLU A 158 -7.16 11.36 19.03
C GLU A 158 -8.20 10.36 19.54
N GLU A 159 -8.48 10.39 20.84
CA GLU A 159 -9.53 9.57 21.45
C GLU A 159 -10.90 9.90 20.85
N GLY A 160 -11.72 8.87 20.61
CA GLY A 160 -13.05 9.03 20.00
C GLY A 160 -13.02 9.30 18.49
N LYS A 161 -11.87 9.11 17.84
CA LYS A 161 -11.71 9.19 16.40
C LYS A 161 -11.32 7.83 15.82
N TYR A 162 -11.72 7.60 14.58
CA TYR A 162 -11.65 6.27 13.97
C TYR A 162 -11.23 6.36 12.50
N HIS A 163 -10.70 5.24 12.01
CA HIS A 163 -10.36 5.00 10.62
C HIS A 163 -11.12 3.79 10.10
N PRO A 164 -11.75 3.81 8.93
CA PRO A 164 -12.26 2.59 8.32
C PRO A 164 -11.08 1.64 8.04
N ARG A 165 -11.23 0.37 8.43
CA ARG A 165 -10.15 -0.61 8.24
C ARG A 165 -9.93 -0.90 6.76
N ILE A 166 -8.70 -0.81 6.29
CA ILE A 166 -8.33 -0.99 4.88
C ILE A 166 -8.70 -2.39 4.38
N GLY A 167 -9.34 -2.48 3.20
CA GLY A 167 -9.65 -3.74 2.52
C GLY A 167 -10.71 -4.61 3.20
N VAL A 168 -11.50 -4.07 4.15
CA VAL A 168 -12.47 -4.81 4.97
C VAL A 168 -13.63 -5.42 4.17
N GLN A 169 -13.89 -4.93 2.95
CA GLN A 169 -15.02 -5.37 2.13
C GLN A 169 -15.02 -6.87 1.80
N ARG A 170 -13.87 -7.53 1.92
CA ARG A 170 -13.72 -8.98 1.69
C ARG A 170 -13.94 -9.82 2.94
N ASP A 171 -14.05 -9.20 4.11
CA ASP A 171 -14.05 -9.89 5.39
C ASP A 171 -15.47 -10.12 5.95
N PHE A 172 -15.55 -11.00 6.94
CA PHE A 172 -16.83 -11.45 7.48
C PHE A 172 -17.58 -10.33 8.20
N VAL A 173 -16.89 -9.41 8.88
CA VAL A 173 -17.53 -8.27 9.56
C VAL A 173 -18.28 -7.39 8.55
N PHE A 174 -17.72 -7.10 7.40
CA PHE A 174 -18.40 -6.34 6.36
C PHE A 174 -19.55 -7.13 5.72
N ARG A 175 -19.34 -8.44 5.47
CA ARG A 175 -20.38 -9.31 4.91
C ARG A 175 -21.59 -9.46 5.83
N SER A 176 -21.41 -9.34 7.15
CA SER A 176 -22.49 -9.41 8.15
C SER A 176 -23.39 -8.18 8.19
N LEU A 177 -22.96 -7.05 7.61
CA LEU A 177 -23.77 -5.85 7.51
C LEU A 177 -24.94 -6.05 6.54
N ASN A 178 -26.05 -5.34 6.78
CA ASN A 178 -27.13 -5.26 5.80
C ASN A 178 -26.73 -4.38 4.60
N GLU A 179 -27.50 -4.38 3.54
CA GLU A 179 -27.14 -3.67 2.29
C GLU A 179 -27.08 -2.13 2.46
N GLU A 180 -27.90 -1.56 3.33
CA GLU A 180 -27.86 -0.12 3.62
C GLU A 180 -26.58 0.26 4.37
N GLU A 181 -26.19 -0.52 5.37
CA GLU A 181 -24.93 -0.36 6.11
C GLU A 181 -23.71 -0.55 5.19
N LYS A 182 -23.72 -1.57 4.31
CA LYS A 182 -22.64 -1.76 3.32
C LYS A 182 -22.49 -0.57 2.37
N ASN A 183 -23.60 -0.06 1.87
CA ASN A 183 -23.60 1.09 0.99
C ASN A 183 -23.12 2.36 1.71
N ALA A 184 -23.54 2.57 2.95
CA ALA A 184 -23.10 3.68 3.79
C ALA A 184 -21.59 3.58 4.06
N PHE A 185 -21.10 2.42 4.45
CA PHE A 185 -19.68 2.17 4.69
C PHE A 185 -18.85 2.35 3.43
N ASN A 186 -19.30 1.86 2.27
CA ASN A 186 -18.55 2.02 1.02
C ASN A 186 -18.41 3.50 0.60
N ARG A 187 -19.45 4.31 0.76
CA ARG A 187 -19.35 5.77 0.51
C ARG A 187 -18.36 6.44 1.45
N LEU A 188 -18.43 6.13 2.74
CA LEU A 188 -17.49 6.61 3.75
C LEU A 188 -16.06 6.17 3.45
N TYR A 189 -15.87 4.89 3.09
CA TYR A 189 -14.57 4.30 2.77
C TYR A 189 -13.93 4.97 1.56
N ASP A 190 -14.70 5.16 0.47
CA ASP A 190 -14.26 5.85 -0.73
C ASP A 190 -13.83 7.28 -0.43
N GLN A 191 -14.69 8.03 0.27
CA GLN A 191 -14.37 9.39 0.69
C GLN A 191 -13.10 9.44 1.55
N TYR A 192 -12.94 8.51 2.50
CA TYR A 192 -11.80 8.46 3.40
C TYR A 192 -10.49 8.20 2.65
N TYR A 193 -10.41 7.13 1.86
CA TYR A 193 -9.16 6.69 1.24
C TYR A 193 -8.76 7.45 -0.02
N TYR A 194 -9.72 7.99 -0.79
CA TYR A 194 -9.43 8.56 -2.10
C TYR A 194 -9.64 10.08 -2.21
N HIS A 195 -10.36 10.70 -1.26
CA HIS A 195 -10.72 12.12 -1.37
C HIS A 195 -10.32 12.96 -0.16
N ARG A 196 -10.67 12.53 1.05
CA ARG A 196 -10.58 13.30 2.30
C ARG A 196 -9.22 13.95 2.54
N HIS A 197 -8.15 13.25 2.24
CA HIS A 197 -6.81 13.64 2.64
C HIS A 197 -6.06 14.46 1.58
N ASN A 198 -6.59 14.63 0.36
CA ASN A 198 -5.83 15.20 -0.75
C ASN A 198 -5.31 16.62 -0.42
N GLU A 199 -6.18 17.52 0.00
CA GLU A 199 -5.76 18.88 0.37
C GLU A 199 -4.84 18.89 1.59
N PHE A 200 -5.17 18.10 2.59
CA PHE A 200 -4.36 17.99 3.81
C PHE A 200 -2.93 17.49 3.49
N TRP A 201 -2.79 16.42 2.73
CA TRP A 201 -1.48 15.89 2.35
C TRP A 201 -0.72 16.81 1.40
N TYR A 202 -1.42 17.51 0.51
CA TYR A 202 -0.80 18.57 -0.29
C TYR A 202 -0.14 19.63 0.60
N GLN A 203 -0.87 20.16 1.58
CA GLN A 203 -0.36 21.15 2.53
C GLN A 203 0.81 20.61 3.36
N GLN A 204 0.71 19.36 3.84
CA GLN A 204 1.79 18.71 4.58
C GLN A 204 3.06 18.54 3.74
N ALA A 205 2.93 18.22 2.47
CA ALA A 205 4.05 18.12 1.54
C ALA A 205 4.68 19.49 1.26
N MET A 206 3.84 20.50 0.97
CA MET A 206 4.31 21.85 0.64
C MET A 206 4.96 22.61 1.80
N LYS A 207 4.81 22.16 3.04
CA LYS A 207 5.59 22.67 4.17
C LYS A 207 7.08 22.30 4.08
N LYS A 208 7.41 21.13 3.56
CA LYS A 208 8.77 20.55 3.58
C LYS A 208 9.45 20.56 2.21
N PHE A 209 8.80 20.09 1.17
CA PHE A 209 9.44 19.88 -0.14
C PHE A 209 10.07 21.12 -0.75
N PRO A 210 9.47 22.33 -0.73
CA PRO A 210 10.11 23.50 -1.31
C PRO A 210 11.50 23.78 -0.70
N GLN A 211 11.64 23.68 0.61
CA GLN A 211 12.93 23.87 1.28
C GLN A 211 13.93 22.77 0.93
N LEU A 212 13.47 21.52 0.87
CA LEU A 212 14.33 20.37 0.58
C LEU A 212 14.83 20.39 -0.88
N THR A 213 13.91 20.56 -1.85
CA THR A 213 14.24 20.52 -3.26
C THR A 213 15.05 21.71 -3.74
N GLN A 214 14.88 22.87 -3.11
CA GLN A 214 15.64 24.10 -3.42
C GLN A 214 16.96 24.23 -2.66
N SER A 215 17.28 23.30 -1.78
CA SER A 215 18.53 23.32 -1.00
C SER A 215 19.79 23.09 -1.86
N THR A 216 19.63 22.57 -3.07
CA THR A 216 20.69 22.29 -4.05
C THR A 216 20.18 22.54 -5.47
N ARG A 217 21.09 22.42 -6.46
CA ARG A 217 20.75 22.47 -7.89
C ARG A 217 20.58 21.09 -8.51
N MET A 218 20.68 20.01 -7.73
CA MET A 218 20.48 18.66 -8.22
C MET A 218 19.07 18.49 -8.77
N LEU A 219 18.96 17.72 -9.86
CA LEU A 219 17.67 17.26 -10.37
C LEU A 219 17.03 16.29 -9.36
N VAL A 220 15.76 16.50 -9.07
CA VAL A 220 15.02 15.66 -8.11
C VAL A 220 14.13 14.68 -8.85
N CYS A 221 14.25 13.41 -8.51
CA CYS A 221 13.39 12.33 -8.97
C CYS A 221 12.70 11.70 -7.77
N GLY A 222 11.43 11.30 -7.91
CA GLY A 222 10.66 10.63 -6.86
C GLY A 222 10.26 9.22 -7.30
N GLU A 223 10.36 8.25 -6.40
CA GLU A 223 9.68 6.97 -6.57
C GLU A 223 8.25 7.12 -6.05
N ASP A 224 7.31 7.23 -6.98
CA ASP A 224 5.89 7.49 -6.76
C ASP A 224 5.02 6.33 -7.26
N LEU A 225 5.32 5.12 -6.79
CA LEU A 225 4.60 3.89 -7.12
C LEU A 225 3.62 3.48 -6.01
N GLY A 226 2.65 2.63 -6.34
CA GLY A 226 1.68 2.06 -5.41
C GLY A 226 0.37 2.86 -5.33
N MET A 227 -0.20 2.99 -4.14
CA MET A 227 -1.43 3.76 -3.90
C MET A 227 -1.11 5.26 -3.85
N ILE A 228 -1.23 5.94 -4.99
CA ILE A 228 -0.82 7.33 -5.18
C ILE A 228 -2.01 8.26 -4.92
N PRO A 229 -1.97 9.12 -3.86
CA PRO A 229 -2.97 10.19 -3.69
C PRO A 229 -2.95 11.19 -4.84
N ALA A 230 -4.10 11.74 -5.21
CA ALA A 230 -4.22 12.68 -6.33
C ALA A 230 -3.34 13.94 -6.14
N CYS A 231 -3.11 14.38 -4.91
CA CYS A 231 -2.26 15.53 -4.59
C CYS A 231 -0.78 15.34 -4.96
N VAL A 232 -0.29 14.11 -5.07
CA VAL A 232 1.13 13.81 -5.33
C VAL A 232 1.57 14.36 -6.67
N SER A 233 0.80 14.09 -7.73
CA SER A 233 1.10 14.60 -9.07
C SER A 233 1.14 16.12 -9.10
N SER A 234 0.24 16.80 -8.39
CA SER A 234 0.23 18.27 -8.30
C SER A 234 1.50 18.79 -7.64
N VAL A 235 1.87 18.26 -6.47
CA VAL A 235 3.11 18.66 -5.76
C VAL A 235 4.35 18.40 -6.62
N MET A 236 4.45 17.22 -7.23
CA MET A 236 5.61 16.88 -8.08
C MET A 236 5.70 17.81 -9.29
N ASN A 237 4.59 18.16 -9.91
CA ASN A 237 4.55 19.11 -11.02
C ASN A 237 4.98 20.54 -10.58
N ASP A 238 4.42 21.03 -9.48
CA ASP A 238 4.71 22.38 -8.96
C ASP A 238 6.20 22.52 -8.61
N LEU A 239 6.79 21.49 -8.05
CA LEU A 239 8.19 21.47 -7.63
C LEU A 239 9.16 20.89 -8.67
N ARG A 240 8.66 20.54 -9.85
CA ARG A 240 9.44 19.96 -10.97
C ARG A 240 10.21 18.70 -10.58
N ILE A 241 9.61 17.87 -9.73
CA ILE A 241 10.13 16.56 -9.37
C ILE A 241 9.75 15.57 -10.46
N LEU A 242 10.72 14.81 -10.98
CA LEU A 242 10.46 13.78 -12.00
C LEU A 242 9.77 12.58 -11.36
N SER A 243 8.69 12.10 -11.98
CA SER A 243 8.01 10.86 -11.61
C SER A 243 8.77 9.63 -12.11
N LEU A 244 8.51 8.46 -11.54
CA LEU A 244 9.04 7.18 -12.02
C LEU A 244 7.97 6.48 -12.86
N GLU A 245 8.34 6.07 -14.09
CA GLU A 245 7.46 5.35 -15.00
C GLU A 245 8.04 3.99 -15.35
N ILE A 246 7.26 2.93 -15.07
CA ILE A 246 7.64 1.55 -15.32
C ILE A 246 6.53 0.88 -16.13
N GLN A 247 6.86 0.38 -17.32
CA GLN A 247 5.85 -0.15 -18.24
C GLN A 247 5.08 -1.35 -17.66
N ARG A 248 5.74 -2.19 -16.88
CA ARG A 248 5.15 -3.37 -16.23
C ARG A 248 4.36 -3.05 -14.96
N MET A 249 4.43 -1.80 -14.47
CA MET A 249 3.68 -1.31 -13.30
C MET A 249 3.01 0.03 -13.64
N PRO A 250 2.01 0.04 -14.52
CA PRO A 250 1.35 1.27 -14.92
C PRO A 250 0.62 1.90 -13.74
N LYS A 251 0.70 3.22 -13.63
CA LYS A 251 -0.05 3.99 -12.61
C LYS A 251 -1.56 4.03 -12.88
N ASN A 252 -1.95 3.87 -14.14
CA ASN A 252 -3.35 3.72 -14.53
C ASN A 252 -3.78 2.26 -14.39
N PRO A 253 -4.68 1.92 -13.43
CA PRO A 253 -5.12 0.54 -13.19
C PRO A 253 -5.96 -0.06 -14.32
N MET A 254 -6.40 0.74 -15.29
CA MET A 254 -7.14 0.28 -16.46
C MET A 254 -6.21 -0.33 -17.53
N HIS A 255 -4.91 -0.14 -17.43
CA HIS A 255 -3.92 -0.67 -18.35
C HIS A 255 -3.13 -1.79 -17.69
N GLU A 256 -2.92 -2.88 -18.40
CA GLU A 256 -2.02 -3.96 -17.94
C GLU A 256 -0.55 -3.55 -18.09
N PHE A 257 -0.25 -2.78 -19.13
CA PHE A 257 1.09 -2.24 -19.40
C PHE A 257 1.01 -0.75 -19.70
N GLY A 258 2.02 0.00 -19.27
CA GLY A 258 2.10 1.43 -19.54
C GLY A 258 2.37 1.75 -21.02
N HIS A 259 1.82 2.84 -21.48
CA HIS A 259 2.05 3.35 -22.86
C HIS A 259 3.21 4.34 -22.83
N LEU A 260 4.36 3.96 -23.36
CA LEU A 260 5.61 4.75 -23.32
C LEU A 260 5.46 6.17 -23.90
N ASN A 261 4.58 6.34 -24.90
CA ASN A 261 4.31 7.63 -25.53
C ASN A 261 3.40 8.55 -24.71
N GLU A 262 2.68 7.99 -23.70
CA GLU A 262 1.79 8.73 -22.80
C GLU A 262 2.47 9.13 -21.50
N TYR A 263 3.73 8.74 -21.30
CA TYR A 263 4.46 9.11 -20.09
C TYR A 263 4.61 10.63 -19.98
N PRO A 264 4.50 11.19 -18.78
CA PRO A 264 4.76 12.59 -18.56
C PRO A 264 6.18 12.94 -19.01
N TYR A 265 6.37 14.07 -19.69
CA TYR A 265 7.73 14.50 -20.08
C TYR A 265 8.67 14.61 -18.87
N ARG A 266 8.16 15.11 -17.74
CA ARG A 266 8.92 15.18 -16.48
C ARG A 266 8.89 13.85 -15.73
N SER A 267 9.47 12.84 -16.34
CA SER A 267 9.59 11.51 -15.72
C SER A 267 10.92 10.85 -16.04
N VAL A 268 11.20 9.83 -15.26
CA VAL A 268 12.27 8.86 -15.49
C VAL A 268 11.61 7.55 -15.92
N CYS A 269 11.91 7.08 -17.12
CA CYS A 269 11.47 5.77 -17.60
C CYS A 269 12.53 4.73 -17.29
N THR A 270 12.14 3.55 -16.85
CA THR A 270 13.01 2.40 -16.67
C THR A 270 12.29 1.09 -16.99
N ILE A 271 13.01 0.07 -17.39
CA ILE A 271 12.48 -1.28 -17.65
C ILE A 271 12.27 -2.01 -16.32
N SER A 272 13.27 -1.95 -15.44
CA SER A 272 13.24 -2.59 -14.11
C SER A 272 13.88 -1.71 -13.05
N THR A 273 13.62 -2.07 -11.78
CA THR A 273 14.27 -1.48 -10.60
C THR A 273 14.81 -2.58 -9.71
N HIS A 274 15.47 -2.21 -8.60
CA HIS A 274 15.95 -3.16 -7.59
C HIS A 274 14.82 -3.85 -6.82
N ASP A 275 13.56 -3.41 -6.96
CA ASP A 275 12.38 -3.96 -6.28
C ASP A 275 11.58 -4.94 -7.15
N MET A 276 12.08 -5.26 -8.34
CA MET A 276 11.42 -6.16 -9.28
C MET A 276 12.43 -6.97 -10.08
N SER A 277 11.94 -8.03 -10.70
CA SER A 277 12.76 -8.85 -11.58
C SER A 277 13.30 -8.07 -12.75
N THR A 278 14.50 -8.43 -13.21
CA THR A 278 15.05 -7.96 -14.48
C THR A 278 14.11 -8.30 -15.65
N LEU A 279 14.30 -7.71 -16.80
CA LEU A 279 13.50 -8.02 -17.99
C LEU A 279 13.50 -9.52 -18.30
N ARG A 280 14.68 -10.16 -18.25
CA ARG A 280 14.81 -11.60 -18.52
C ARG A 280 14.11 -12.45 -17.45
N GLY A 281 14.28 -12.12 -16.17
CA GLY A 281 13.61 -12.83 -15.09
C GLY A 281 12.09 -12.72 -15.23
N TRP A 282 11.58 -11.52 -15.42
CA TRP A 282 10.16 -11.29 -15.62
C TRP A 282 9.58 -12.01 -16.83
N TRP A 283 10.33 -12.12 -17.93
CA TRP A 283 9.87 -12.79 -19.14
C TRP A 283 9.54 -14.26 -18.90
N GLU A 284 10.21 -14.89 -17.94
CA GLU A 284 10.08 -16.31 -17.62
C GLU A 284 9.14 -16.58 -16.42
N GLU A 285 8.69 -15.54 -15.69
CA GLU A 285 7.84 -15.69 -14.50
C GLU A 285 6.40 -16.07 -14.84
N ASP A 286 5.78 -15.40 -15.82
CA ASP A 286 4.41 -15.62 -16.25
C ASP A 286 4.29 -15.57 -17.78
N TYR A 287 4.29 -16.74 -18.38
CA TYR A 287 4.19 -16.87 -19.83
C TYR A 287 2.90 -16.26 -20.41
N GLN A 288 1.79 -16.31 -19.69
CA GLN A 288 0.54 -15.73 -20.19
C GLN A 288 0.62 -14.19 -20.21
N GLN A 289 1.24 -13.59 -19.21
CA GLN A 289 1.47 -12.16 -19.18
C GLN A 289 2.43 -11.71 -20.29
N THR A 290 3.54 -12.40 -20.47
CA THR A 290 4.54 -12.07 -21.50
C THR A 290 4.00 -12.34 -22.91
N GLN A 291 3.14 -13.34 -23.12
CA GLN A 291 2.43 -13.53 -24.38
C GLN A 291 1.51 -12.33 -24.71
N ARG A 292 0.77 -11.80 -23.71
CA ARG A 292 -0.04 -10.59 -23.91
C ARG A 292 0.81 -9.36 -24.20
N TYR A 293 1.93 -9.21 -23.50
CA TYR A 293 2.89 -8.13 -23.73
C TYR A 293 3.45 -8.20 -25.17
N TYR A 294 3.87 -9.39 -25.62
CA TYR A 294 4.39 -9.64 -26.95
C TYR A 294 3.41 -9.24 -28.05
N ASN A 295 2.13 -9.61 -27.89
CA ASN A 295 1.11 -9.31 -28.88
C ASN A 295 0.59 -7.86 -28.78
N ALA A 296 0.16 -7.42 -27.58
CA ALA A 296 -0.53 -6.14 -27.41
C ALA A 296 0.42 -4.94 -27.33
N THR A 297 1.58 -5.11 -26.70
CA THR A 297 2.51 -4.00 -26.45
C THR A 297 3.58 -3.89 -27.52
N LEU A 298 4.19 -5.02 -27.92
CA LEU A 298 5.21 -5.03 -28.98
C LEU A 298 4.61 -5.13 -30.39
N GLY A 299 3.32 -5.50 -30.50
CA GLY A 299 2.63 -5.61 -31.79
C GLY A 299 3.01 -6.86 -32.62
N HIS A 300 3.64 -7.86 -32.00
CA HIS A 300 4.00 -9.10 -32.66
C HIS A 300 2.83 -10.07 -32.78
N TYR A 301 2.85 -10.92 -33.82
CA TYR A 301 1.88 -11.97 -34.02
C TYR A 301 2.49 -13.35 -33.71
N GLY A 302 1.63 -14.26 -33.24
CA GLY A 302 2.03 -15.64 -32.96
C GLY A 302 2.45 -15.88 -31.51
N VAL A 303 3.27 -16.90 -31.33
CA VAL A 303 3.69 -17.40 -30.01
C VAL A 303 4.94 -16.63 -29.55
N ALA A 304 4.89 -16.08 -28.36
CA ALA A 304 6.06 -15.41 -27.76
C ALA A 304 7.18 -16.41 -27.48
N PRO A 305 8.47 -16.02 -27.63
CA PRO A 305 9.58 -16.84 -27.17
C PRO A 305 9.46 -17.18 -25.70
N THR A 306 9.82 -18.39 -25.30
CA THR A 306 9.81 -18.83 -23.90
C THR A 306 10.86 -18.14 -23.02
N THR A 307 11.90 -17.60 -23.65
CA THR A 307 12.95 -16.83 -22.99
C THR A 307 13.13 -15.48 -23.69
N ALA A 308 13.57 -14.47 -22.99
CA ALA A 308 13.89 -13.16 -23.57
C ALA A 308 15.13 -13.29 -24.46
N THR A 309 14.93 -13.26 -25.78
CA THR A 309 16.06 -13.29 -26.73
C THR A 309 16.77 -11.94 -26.77
N PRO A 310 18.06 -11.87 -27.18
CA PRO A 310 18.78 -10.62 -27.30
C PRO A 310 18.06 -9.58 -28.18
N GLU A 311 17.46 -10.02 -29.30
CA GLU A 311 16.73 -9.15 -30.22
C GLU A 311 15.48 -8.57 -29.59
N LEU A 312 14.78 -9.37 -28.77
CA LEU A 312 13.60 -8.94 -28.03
C LEU A 312 13.98 -7.94 -26.92
N CYS A 313 15.07 -8.20 -26.20
CA CYS A 313 15.59 -7.25 -25.20
C CYS A 313 16.01 -5.94 -25.88
N GLU A 314 16.69 -6.00 -27.02
CA GLU A 314 17.07 -4.79 -27.77
C GLU A 314 15.86 -3.99 -28.23
N GLU A 315 14.80 -4.65 -28.72
CA GLU A 315 13.56 -4.00 -29.11
C GLU A 315 12.91 -3.27 -27.94
N ILE A 316 12.80 -3.94 -26.78
CA ILE A 316 12.22 -3.35 -25.57
C ILE A 316 13.05 -2.17 -25.08
N VAL A 317 14.38 -2.29 -25.04
CA VAL A 317 15.28 -1.19 -24.70
C VAL A 317 15.08 -0.01 -25.65
N ARG A 318 15.05 -0.26 -26.96
CA ARG A 318 14.83 0.77 -27.98
C ARG A 318 13.49 1.48 -27.81
N ASN A 319 12.43 0.75 -27.50
CA ASN A 319 11.12 1.32 -27.24
C ASN A 319 11.14 2.25 -26.02
N HIS A 320 11.81 1.85 -24.92
CA HIS A 320 11.96 2.69 -23.73
C HIS A 320 12.79 3.95 -23.99
N LEU A 321 13.86 3.84 -24.79
CA LEU A 321 14.66 5.00 -25.20
C LEU A 321 13.87 6.01 -26.05
N ASN A 322 12.82 5.56 -26.73
CA ASN A 322 11.92 6.40 -27.52
C ASN A 322 10.67 6.84 -26.74
N SER A 323 10.63 6.60 -25.42
CA SER A 323 9.51 7.07 -24.58
C SER A 323 9.44 8.60 -24.52
N ASN A 324 8.30 9.11 -24.04
CA ASN A 324 8.13 10.55 -23.84
C ASN A 324 8.86 11.11 -22.60
N SER A 325 9.46 10.25 -21.78
CA SER A 325 10.20 10.65 -20.57
C SER A 325 11.48 11.42 -20.90
N ILE A 326 11.78 12.46 -20.11
CA ILE A 326 13.03 13.24 -20.30
C ILE A 326 14.31 12.42 -20.03
N LEU A 327 14.22 11.42 -19.17
CA LEU A 327 15.30 10.49 -18.85
C LEU A 327 14.82 9.04 -19.02
N CYS A 328 15.69 8.22 -19.62
CA CYS A 328 15.55 6.77 -19.61
C CYS A 328 16.79 6.17 -18.94
N ILE A 329 16.59 5.48 -17.82
CA ILE A 329 17.65 4.83 -17.05
C ILE A 329 17.44 3.32 -17.16
N LEU A 330 18.41 2.63 -17.72
CA LEU A 330 18.35 1.19 -17.99
C LEU A 330 19.28 0.46 -17.04
N SER A 331 18.80 -0.63 -16.48
CA SER A 331 19.64 -1.53 -15.68
C SER A 331 20.56 -2.34 -16.60
N PHE A 332 21.80 -2.53 -16.21
CA PHE A 332 22.75 -3.33 -16.98
C PHE A 332 22.32 -4.78 -17.16
N GLN A 333 21.49 -5.28 -16.25
CA GLN A 333 20.98 -6.64 -16.23
C GLN A 333 19.76 -6.88 -17.17
N ASP A 334 19.12 -5.83 -17.68
CA ASP A 334 17.96 -5.90 -18.57
C ASP A 334 18.26 -6.29 -20.03
#